data_e3d889bb4bf4203f1a6f952bac387f13
#
_entry.id   e3d889bb4bf4203f1a6f952bac387f13
#
_cell.length_a   1.000
_cell.length_b   1.000
_cell.length_c   1.000
_cell.angle_alpha   90.00
_cell.angle_beta   90.00
_cell.angle_gamma   90.00
#
_symmetry.space_group_name_H-M   'P 1'
#
loop_
_entity.id
_entity.type
_entity.pdbx_description
1 polymer ?
#
loop_
_entity_poly.entity_id
_entity_poly.type
_entity_poly.pdbx_seq_one_letter_code
_entity_poly.pdbx_strand_id
1 'polypeptide(L)'
;MKKTAYFLLLLLLIGACGCRNRKTSYPPLIRQAEYWAEVCPDSAIACLDSIDASLQELTEEERMYCHMLRIKAEDKLYIPHTSDSLINRIVRFYEQQGDDRRLAEALYYKAGVYRDCNEPSRAIRTYLSAAEVGCNYDTLNGRIYGQLAVLYAYQKAYHESMKALRQALVYNIKCDDYLGIAYSWRDMARIFDRQYSPDSAEVYYSKAYNLMKEKGFTRPAYGVLSEWADFKYGNGRTEQAKDMAYEVLKHRFSSLSALTLAKSYQAENRPDSAEAYCRKALQGTDIYHHRTAYGILKEIALSQGKQEDAHRYARCYREVSDSISRMTRTEATVRINHEAEKLDLLSHMKRLRHILVLALIILVAGMIYMGRNTHIFHKKQRLNKELTLEENSQVTLSEKQQSLEERLEAFQQSAIYLHFCRVTQSRELSEDHWRQLVNALNKVYPTFISKLYSLNPKLTELELRTCCLIKIGISTNRISALIAHSPSAVNSILTRLYHKMTGEKTNMSVAREFLKRLE
;
A
#
# COMPACT_ATOMS: atom_id res chain seq x y z
N MET A 1 -50.47 -30.68 0.80
CA MET A 1 -49.74 -31.10 -0.42
C MET A 1 -49.15 -29.95 -1.25
N LYS A 2 -49.88 -28.86 -1.59
CA LYS A 2 -49.30 -27.76 -2.39
C LYS A 2 -48.17 -26.98 -1.68
N LYS A 3 -48.18 -26.85 -0.34
CA LYS A 3 -47.17 -26.10 0.43
C LYS A 3 -45.84 -26.84 0.58
N THR A 4 -45.87 -28.16 0.64
CA THR A 4 -44.67 -29.02 0.66
C THR A 4 -43.95 -29.05 -0.70
N ALA A 5 -44.71 -28.92 -1.80
CA ALA A 5 -44.17 -28.87 -3.16
C ALA A 5 -43.39 -27.55 -3.40
N TYR A 6 -43.86 -26.41 -2.88
CA TYR A 6 -43.14 -25.14 -3.00
C TYR A 6 -41.86 -25.11 -2.16
N PHE A 7 -41.85 -25.75 -1.00
CA PHE A 7 -40.65 -25.86 -0.15
C PHE A 7 -39.59 -26.77 -0.78
N LEU A 8 -40.01 -27.86 -1.40
CA LEU A 8 -39.15 -28.76 -2.19
C LEU A 8 -38.60 -28.07 -3.45
N LEU A 9 -39.41 -27.26 -4.14
CA LEU A 9 -38.97 -26.49 -5.30
C LEU A 9 -37.94 -25.42 -4.92
N LEU A 10 -38.12 -24.77 -3.76
CA LEU A 10 -37.15 -23.79 -3.23
C LEU A 10 -35.83 -24.46 -2.80
N LEU A 11 -35.89 -25.66 -2.21
CA LEU A 11 -34.70 -26.46 -1.88
C LEU A 11 -33.97 -26.96 -3.12
N LEU A 12 -34.70 -27.31 -4.20
CA LEU A 12 -34.13 -27.69 -5.50
C LEU A 12 -33.45 -26.49 -6.20
N LEU A 13 -33.99 -25.28 -6.08
CA LEU A 13 -33.38 -24.04 -6.61
C LEU A 13 -32.13 -23.65 -5.83
N ILE A 14 -32.09 -23.88 -4.51
CA ILE A 14 -30.92 -23.64 -3.67
C ILE A 14 -29.83 -24.71 -3.94
N GLY A 15 -30.24 -25.97 -4.21
CA GLY A 15 -29.30 -27.03 -4.57
C GLY A 15 -28.68 -26.91 -5.97
N ALA A 16 -29.31 -26.15 -6.88
CA ALA A 16 -28.79 -25.91 -8.23
C ALA A 16 -27.68 -24.82 -8.27
N CYS A 17 -27.53 -24.03 -7.19
CA CYS A 17 -26.42 -23.08 -7.01
C CYS A 17 -25.19 -23.71 -6.35
N GLY A 18 -25.08 -25.03 -6.27
CA GLY A 18 -23.90 -25.74 -5.80
C GLY A 18 -22.70 -25.45 -6.72
N CYS A 19 -21.72 -24.76 -6.23
CA CYS A 19 -20.43 -24.54 -6.87
C CYS A 19 -19.92 -25.86 -7.47
N ARG A 20 -19.94 -25.93 -8.79
CA ARG A 20 -19.41 -27.06 -9.56
C ARG A 20 -17.89 -26.96 -9.54
N ASN A 21 -17.28 -27.34 -8.42
CA ASN A 21 -15.83 -27.48 -8.29
C ASN A 21 -15.40 -28.70 -9.14
N ARG A 22 -15.41 -28.55 -10.47
CA ARG A 22 -14.76 -29.51 -11.37
C ARG A 22 -13.26 -29.38 -11.15
N LYS A 23 -12.67 -30.33 -10.42
CA LYS A 23 -11.22 -30.60 -10.50
C LYS A 23 -10.95 -31.11 -11.92
N THR A 24 -10.68 -30.21 -12.85
CA THR A 24 -10.17 -30.55 -14.17
C THR A 24 -8.76 -31.07 -14.00
N SER A 25 -8.57 -32.37 -14.26
CA SER A 25 -7.23 -32.97 -14.31
C SER A 25 -6.64 -32.67 -15.68
N TYR A 26 -5.86 -31.61 -15.78
CA TYR A 26 -5.17 -31.25 -17.02
C TYR A 26 -4.19 -32.35 -17.49
N PRO A 27 -3.97 -32.48 -18.82
CA PRO A 27 -2.94 -33.34 -19.38
C PRO A 27 -1.56 -33.15 -18.72
N PRO A 28 -0.72 -34.20 -18.68
CA PRO A 28 0.57 -34.14 -17.99
C PRO A 28 1.46 -32.96 -18.41
N LEU A 29 1.50 -32.65 -19.72
CA LEU A 29 2.29 -31.52 -20.25
C LEU A 29 1.79 -30.16 -19.75
N ILE A 30 0.46 -29.97 -19.66
CA ILE A 30 -0.10 -28.71 -19.13
C ILE A 30 0.22 -28.58 -17.64
N ARG A 31 0.15 -29.65 -16.87
CA ARG A 31 0.55 -29.65 -15.45
C ARG A 31 2.06 -29.37 -15.28
N GLN A 32 2.85 -29.87 -16.19
CA GLN A 32 4.28 -29.58 -16.22
C GLN A 32 4.54 -28.09 -16.53
N ALA A 33 3.85 -27.52 -17.52
CA ALA A 33 3.92 -26.10 -17.83
C ALA A 33 3.45 -25.23 -16.64
N GLU A 34 2.37 -25.62 -15.93
CA GLU A 34 1.88 -24.95 -14.72
C GLU A 34 2.96 -24.93 -13.62
N TYR A 35 3.60 -26.07 -13.37
CA TYR A 35 4.72 -26.17 -12.41
C TYR A 35 5.89 -25.27 -12.80
N TRP A 36 6.34 -25.35 -14.06
CA TRP A 36 7.45 -24.52 -14.54
C TRP A 36 7.12 -23.03 -14.55
N ALA A 37 5.87 -22.64 -14.80
CA ALA A 37 5.46 -21.23 -14.73
C ALA A 37 5.65 -20.63 -13.33
N GLU A 38 5.69 -21.46 -12.27
CA GLU A 38 6.05 -20.99 -10.93
C GLU A 38 7.55 -20.98 -10.66
N VAL A 39 8.27 -22.02 -11.10
CA VAL A 39 9.64 -22.31 -10.67
C VAL A 39 10.69 -21.84 -11.67
N CYS A 40 10.45 -22.02 -12.97
CA CYS A 40 11.36 -21.69 -14.06
C CYS A 40 10.57 -21.25 -15.30
N PRO A 41 10.21 -19.96 -15.39
CA PRO A 41 9.32 -19.47 -16.46
C PRO A 41 9.84 -19.70 -17.88
N ASP A 42 11.16 -19.68 -18.10
CA ASP A 42 11.76 -20.03 -19.41
C ASP A 42 11.40 -21.46 -19.82
N SER A 43 11.50 -22.41 -18.89
CA SER A 43 11.11 -23.81 -19.13
C SER A 43 9.60 -23.95 -19.36
N ALA A 44 8.78 -23.09 -18.74
CA ALA A 44 7.35 -23.07 -19.00
C ALA A 44 7.05 -22.64 -20.43
N ILE A 45 7.70 -21.60 -20.94
CA ILE A 45 7.55 -21.16 -22.34
C ILE A 45 7.95 -22.28 -23.29
N ALA A 46 9.11 -22.91 -23.09
CA ALA A 46 9.56 -24.03 -23.94
C ALA A 46 8.56 -25.22 -23.92
N CYS A 47 8.00 -25.52 -22.76
CA CYS A 47 6.96 -26.54 -22.62
C CYS A 47 5.67 -26.15 -23.38
N LEU A 48 5.24 -24.89 -23.25
CA LEU A 48 4.05 -24.37 -23.94
C LEU A 48 4.25 -24.30 -25.46
N ASP A 49 5.46 -24.00 -25.94
CA ASP A 49 5.79 -24.03 -27.37
C ASP A 49 5.68 -25.45 -27.94
N SER A 50 6.02 -26.47 -27.15
CA SER A 50 5.82 -27.87 -27.54
C SER A 50 4.33 -28.24 -27.59
N ILE A 51 3.49 -27.64 -26.76
CA ILE A 51 2.03 -27.83 -26.76
C ILE A 51 1.37 -27.10 -27.94
N ASP A 52 1.91 -25.94 -28.36
CA ASP A 52 1.36 -25.14 -29.44
C ASP A 52 1.23 -25.92 -30.76
N ALA A 53 2.10 -26.90 -31.01
CA ALA A 53 2.02 -27.80 -32.16
C ALA A 53 0.76 -28.69 -32.16
N SER A 54 0.16 -28.94 -30.99
CA SER A 54 -1.02 -29.80 -30.79
C SER A 54 -2.25 -29.05 -30.26
N LEU A 55 -2.24 -27.71 -30.29
CA LEU A 55 -3.32 -26.87 -29.74
C LEU A 55 -4.71 -27.18 -30.32
N GLN A 56 -4.80 -27.72 -31.54
CA GLN A 56 -6.07 -28.07 -32.19
C GLN A 56 -6.74 -29.28 -31.54
N GLU A 57 -5.97 -30.12 -30.86
CA GLU A 57 -6.48 -31.31 -30.16
C GLU A 57 -6.97 -31.02 -28.74
N LEU A 58 -6.64 -29.81 -28.20
CA LEU A 58 -7.03 -29.40 -26.86
C LEU A 58 -8.46 -28.87 -26.82
N THR A 59 -9.10 -29.10 -25.70
CA THR A 59 -10.38 -28.42 -25.37
C THR A 59 -10.19 -26.90 -25.29
N GLU A 60 -11.27 -26.15 -25.39
CA GLU A 60 -11.21 -24.69 -25.28
C GLU A 60 -10.69 -24.25 -23.90
N GLU A 61 -11.07 -24.95 -22.83
CA GLU A 61 -10.58 -24.71 -21.48
C GLU A 61 -9.05 -24.90 -21.38
N GLU A 62 -8.54 -25.99 -21.91
CA GLU A 62 -7.11 -26.29 -21.90
C GLU A 62 -6.32 -25.25 -22.70
N ARG A 63 -6.83 -24.83 -23.87
CA ARG A 63 -6.22 -23.76 -24.67
C ARG A 63 -6.19 -22.42 -23.92
N MET A 64 -7.30 -22.02 -23.31
CA MET A 64 -7.35 -20.78 -22.53
C MET A 64 -6.41 -20.82 -21.34
N TYR A 65 -6.29 -21.99 -20.71
CA TYR A 65 -5.37 -22.18 -19.62
C TYR A 65 -3.90 -22.12 -20.06
N CYS A 66 -3.53 -22.79 -21.16
CA CYS A 66 -2.19 -22.68 -21.75
C CYS A 66 -1.83 -21.22 -22.06
N HIS A 67 -2.74 -20.47 -22.68
CA HIS A 67 -2.53 -19.05 -22.95
C HIS A 67 -2.34 -18.24 -21.68
N MET A 68 -3.09 -18.52 -20.61
CA MET A 68 -2.92 -17.84 -19.32
C MET A 68 -1.58 -18.17 -18.68
N LEU A 69 -1.13 -19.44 -18.75
CA LEU A 69 0.18 -19.86 -18.27
C LEU A 69 1.33 -19.19 -19.04
N ARG A 70 1.16 -18.98 -20.36
CA ARG A 70 2.12 -18.22 -21.16
C ARG A 70 2.25 -16.78 -20.68
N ILE A 71 1.13 -16.07 -20.55
CA ILE A 71 1.13 -14.68 -20.01
C ILE A 71 1.77 -14.64 -18.63
N LYS A 72 1.48 -15.63 -17.77
CA LYS A 72 2.11 -15.76 -16.44
C LYS A 72 3.62 -15.92 -16.51
N ALA A 73 4.11 -16.75 -17.41
CA ALA A 73 5.54 -16.97 -17.60
C ALA A 73 6.23 -15.70 -18.16
N GLU A 74 5.62 -15.07 -19.15
CA GLU A 74 6.08 -13.81 -19.75
C GLU A 74 6.13 -12.66 -18.73
N ASP A 75 5.10 -12.50 -17.88
CA ASP A 75 5.10 -11.52 -16.79
C ASP A 75 6.27 -11.72 -15.81
N LYS A 76 6.55 -12.98 -15.43
CA LYS A 76 7.68 -13.31 -14.56
C LYS A 76 9.05 -13.09 -15.20
N LEU A 77 9.15 -13.18 -16.51
CA LEU A 77 10.36 -12.90 -17.30
C LEU A 77 10.50 -11.42 -17.66
N TYR A 78 9.57 -10.58 -17.22
CA TYR A 78 9.52 -9.16 -17.58
C TYR A 78 9.45 -8.92 -19.10
N ILE A 79 8.81 -9.84 -19.85
CA ILE A 79 8.52 -9.67 -21.27
C ILE A 79 7.25 -8.80 -21.38
N PRO A 80 7.35 -7.56 -21.90
CA PRO A 80 6.22 -6.65 -21.90
C PRO A 80 5.18 -7.04 -22.96
N HIS A 81 3.92 -6.97 -22.59
CA HIS A 81 2.80 -7.19 -23.48
C HIS A 81 2.45 -5.90 -24.24
N THR A 82 2.12 -6.03 -25.52
CA THR A 82 1.76 -4.89 -26.41
C THR A 82 0.29 -4.87 -26.81
N SER A 83 -0.49 -5.90 -26.43
CA SER A 83 -1.90 -6.04 -26.78
C SER A 83 -2.67 -6.77 -25.68
N ASP A 84 -3.90 -6.32 -25.45
CA ASP A 84 -4.84 -6.93 -24.48
C ASP A 84 -5.81 -7.94 -25.12
N SER A 85 -5.68 -8.23 -26.43
CA SER A 85 -6.64 -9.06 -27.18
C SER A 85 -6.74 -10.47 -26.62
N LEU A 86 -5.59 -11.13 -26.34
CA LEU A 86 -5.55 -12.49 -25.85
C LEU A 86 -6.11 -12.59 -24.44
N ILE A 87 -5.66 -11.73 -23.53
CA ILE A 87 -6.10 -11.77 -22.14
C ILE A 87 -7.58 -11.41 -21.99
N ASN A 88 -8.13 -10.54 -22.84
CA ASN A 88 -9.55 -10.24 -22.89
C ASN A 88 -10.39 -11.47 -23.27
N ARG A 89 -9.90 -12.33 -24.16
CA ARG A 89 -10.54 -13.59 -24.53
C ARG A 89 -10.53 -14.57 -23.36
N ILE A 90 -9.40 -14.69 -22.65
CA ILE A 90 -9.25 -15.55 -21.47
C ILE A 90 -10.21 -15.11 -20.36
N VAL A 91 -10.29 -13.82 -20.07
CA VAL A 91 -11.19 -13.28 -19.03
C VAL A 91 -12.65 -13.59 -19.38
N ARG A 92 -13.11 -13.32 -20.62
CA ARG A 92 -14.47 -13.64 -21.04
C ARG A 92 -14.81 -15.12 -20.91
N PHE A 93 -13.86 -15.99 -21.25
CA PHE A 93 -14.02 -17.43 -21.12
C PHE A 93 -14.29 -17.82 -19.67
N TYR A 94 -13.46 -17.37 -18.70
CA TYR A 94 -13.66 -17.73 -17.30
C TYR A 94 -14.88 -17.03 -16.65
N GLU A 95 -15.25 -15.83 -17.11
CA GLU A 95 -16.53 -15.19 -16.75
C GLU A 95 -17.73 -16.06 -17.13
N GLN A 96 -17.73 -16.63 -18.36
CA GLN A 96 -18.80 -17.50 -18.84
C GLN A 96 -18.83 -18.86 -18.15
N GLN A 97 -17.67 -19.39 -17.74
CA GLN A 97 -17.58 -20.65 -17.00
C GLN A 97 -18.01 -20.52 -15.53
N GLY A 98 -18.02 -19.32 -14.97
CA GLY A 98 -18.29 -19.08 -13.55
C GLY A 98 -17.17 -19.61 -12.64
N ASP A 99 -15.94 -19.73 -13.12
CA ASP A 99 -14.77 -20.10 -12.32
C ASP A 99 -14.13 -18.84 -11.74
N ASP A 100 -14.62 -18.43 -10.57
CA ASP A 100 -14.15 -17.22 -9.89
C ASP A 100 -12.64 -17.25 -9.59
N ARG A 101 -12.07 -18.43 -9.33
CA ARG A 101 -10.63 -18.56 -9.07
C ARG A 101 -9.81 -18.24 -10.30
N ARG A 102 -10.13 -18.88 -11.43
CA ARG A 102 -9.44 -18.66 -12.70
C ARG A 102 -9.73 -17.26 -13.26
N LEU A 103 -10.94 -16.77 -13.06
CA LEU A 103 -11.30 -15.39 -13.42
C LEU A 103 -10.46 -14.36 -12.65
N ALA A 104 -10.31 -14.53 -11.33
CA ALA A 104 -9.47 -13.64 -10.53
C ALA A 104 -7.99 -13.67 -10.98
N GLU A 105 -7.44 -14.85 -11.29
CA GLU A 105 -6.10 -15.02 -11.83
C GLU A 105 -5.97 -14.37 -13.23
N ALA A 106 -6.94 -14.56 -14.11
CA ALA A 106 -6.97 -13.93 -15.43
C ALA A 106 -7.07 -12.40 -15.35
N LEU A 107 -7.88 -11.87 -14.43
CA LEU A 107 -7.97 -10.42 -14.17
C LEU A 107 -6.65 -9.86 -13.62
N TYR A 108 -5.95 -10.62 -12.76
CA TYR A 108 -4.63 -10.24 -12.27
C TYR A 108 -3.65 -10.04 -13.43
N TYR A 109 -3.55 -11.01 -14.34
CA TYR A 109 -2.66 -10.90 -15.50
C TYR A 109 -3.14 -9.85 -16.51
N LYS A 110 -4.45 -9.66 -16.68
CA LYS A 110 -5.00 -8.57 -17.49
C LYS A 110 -4.57 -7.20 -16.96
N ALA A 111 -4.55 -7.02 -15.64
CA ALA A 111 -4.03 -5.81 -15.04
C ALA A 111 -2.53 -5.63 -15.30
N GLY A 112 -1.74 -6.72 -15.28
CA GLY A 112 -0.34 -6.72 -15.70
C GLY A 112 -0.16 -6.28 -17.16
N VAL A 113 -0.96 -6.81 -18.07
CA VAL A 113 -0.96 -6.40 -19.49
C VAL A 113 -1.27 -4.90 -19.64
N TYR A 114 -2.24 -4.36 -18.89
CA TYR A 114 -2.51 -2.91 -18.91
C TYR A 114 -1.36 -2.08 -18.34
N ARG A 115 -0.68 -2.58 -17.31
CA ARG A 115 0.55 -1.95 -16.81
C ARG A 115 1.61 -1.88 -17.91
N ASP A 116 1.84 -2.98 -18.63
CA ASP A 116 2.83 -3.07 -19.70
C ASP A 116 2.46 -2.16 -20.89
N CYS A 117 1.19 -2.03 -21.21
CA CYS A 117 0.67 -1.09 -22.21
C CYS A 117 0.70 0.38 -21.74
N ASN A 118 1.25 0.69 -20.56
CA ASN A 118 1.28 2.02 -19.96
C ASN A 118 -0.12 2.63 -19.73
N GLU A 119 -1.07 1.81 -19.30
CA GLU A 119 -2.45 2.19 -18.98
C GLU A 119 -2.73 2.02 -17.46
N PRO A 120 -2.06 2.78 -16.58
CA PRO A 120 -2.07 2.54 -15.13
C PRO A 120 -3.47 2.63 -14.52
N SER A 121 -4.35 3.49 -15.02
CA SER A 121 -5.73 3.59 -14.53
C SER A 121 -6.55 2.33 -14.82
N ARG A 122 -6.35 1.71 -15.99
CA ARG A 122 -7.00 0.44 -16.34
C ARG A 122 -6.41 -0.70 -15.52
N ALA A 123 -5.09 -0.72 -15.33
CA ALA A 123 -4.41 -1.70 -14.50
C ALA A 123 -4.94 -1.67 -13.06
N ILE A 124 -5.01 -0.50 -12.41
CA ILE A 124 -5.51 -0.34 -11.05
C ILE A 124 -6.95 -0.85 -10.93
N ARG A 125 -7.86 -0.42 -11.83
CA ARG A 125 -9.25 -0.88 -11.80
C ARG A 125 -9.35 -2.40 -11.94
N THR A 126 -8.56 -2.97 -12.84
CA THR A 126 -8.60 -4.42 -13.09
C THR A 126 -8.02 -5.22 -11.92
N TYR A 127 -6.95 -4.72 -11.26
CA TYR A 127 -6.46 -5.32 -10.01
C TYR A 127 -7.50 -5.28 -8.89
N LEU A 128 -8.24 -4.17 -8.74
CA LEU A 128 -9.32 -4.06 -7.75
C LEU A 128 -10.45 -5.05 -8.06
N SER A 129 -10.83 -5.18 -9.34
CA SER A 129 -11.81 -6.20 -9.76
C SER A 129 -11.30 -7.63 -9.50
N ALA A 130 -10.01 -7.91 -9.73
CA ALA A 130 -9.41 -9.19 -9.42
C ALA A 130 -9.47 -9.50 -7.92
N ALA A 131 -9.24 -8.52 -7.04
CA ALA A 131 -9.36 -8.68 -5.59
C ALA A 131 -10.81 -8.88 -5.14
N GLU A 132 -11.78 -8.25 -5.79
CA GLU A 132 -13.22 -8.42 -5.49
C GLU A 132 -13.67 -9.85 -5.83
N VAL A 133 -13.33 -10.35 -7.01
CA VAL A 133 -13.63 -11.73 -7.45
C VAL A 133 -12.85 -12.74 -6.63
N GLY A 134 -11.58 -12.50 -6.38
CA GLY A 134 -10.64 -13.37 -5.68
C GLY A 134 -10.65 -13.23 -4.16
N CYS A 135 -11.73 -12.73 -3.53
CA CYS A 135 -11.75 -12.39 -2.10
C CYS A 135 -11.37 -13.54 -1.15
N ASN A 136 -11.53 -14.80 -1.59
CA ASN A 136 -11.18 -16.00 -0.83
C ASN A 136 -9.79 -16.58 -1.18
N TYR A 137 -9.01 -15.91 -2.04
CA TYR A 137 -7.69 -16.39 -2.50
C TYR A 137 -6.56 -15.51 -1.94
N ASP A 138 -6.24 -15.73 -0.67
CA ASP A 138 -5.31 -14.89 0.10
C ASP A 138 -3.96 -14.72 -0.62
N THR A 139 -3.38 -15.77 -1.19
CA THR A 139 -2.10 -15.71 -1.92
C THR A 139 -2.17 -14.79 -3.14
N LEU A 140 -3.26 -14.83 -3.90
CA LEU A 140 -3.46 -13.96 -5.05
C LEU A 140 -3.69 -12.51 -4.58
N ASN A 141 -4.45 -12.32 -3.51
CA ASN A 141 -4.71 -11.00 -2.95
C ASN A 141 -3.41 -10.34 -2.45
N GLY A 142 -2.50 -11.08 -1.82
CA GLY A 142 -1.18 -10.57 -1.46
C GLY A 142 -0.43 -9.98 -2.66
N ARG A 143 -0.42 -10.70 -3.78
CA ARG A 143 0.18 -10.24 -5.04
C ARG A 143 -0.55 -9.03 -5.64
N ILE A 144 -1.89 -9.06 -5.67
CA ILE A 144 -2.72 -7.95 -6.21
C ILE A 144 -2.42 -6.65 -5.46
N TYR A 145 -2.50 -6.67 -4.13
CA TYR A 145 -2.25 -5.47 -3.33
C TYR A 145 -0.80 -5.01 -3.40
N GLY A 146 0.16 -5.94 -3.58
CA GLY A 146 1.55 -5.60 -3.87
C GLY A 146 1.69 -4.82 -5.19
N GLN A 147 1.07 -5.27 -6.27
CA GLN A 147 1.09 -4.58 -7.57
C GLN A 147 0.35 -3.23 -7.53
N LEU A 148 -0.79 -3.16 -6.85
CA LEU A 148 -1.50 -1.90 -6.61
C LEU A 148 -0.61 -0.89 -5.89
N ALA A 149 0.12 -1.32 -4.87
CA ALA A 149 1.03 -0.44 -4.14
C ALA A 149 2.12 0.14 -5.03
N VAL A 150 2.71 -0.68 -5.89
CA VAL A 150 3.73 -0.24 -6.85
C VAL A 150 3.12 0.80 -7.82
N LEU A 151 1.95 0.54 -8.39
CA LEU A 151 1.28 1.47 -9.30
C LEU A 151 0.95 2.81 -8.62
N TYR A 152 0.41 2.78 -7.41
CA TYR A 152 0.16 3.99 -6.62
C TYR A 152 1.44 4.76 -6.30
N ALA A 153 2.54 4.07 -5.97
CA ALA A 153 3.83 4.70 -5.70
C ALA A 153 4.39 5.42 -6.94
N TYR A 154 4.28 4.80 -8.13
CA TYR A 154 4.66 5.45 -9.40
C TYR A 154 3.83 6.71 -9.67
N GLN A 155 2.56 6.72 -9.27
CA GLN A 155 1.67 7.87 -9.38
C GLN A 155 1.87 8.89 -8.25
N LYS A 156 2.83 8.68 -7.34
CA LYS A 156 3.08 9.48 -6.13
C LYS A 156 1.90 9.51 -5.15
N ALA A 157 0.95 8.60 -5.28
CA ALA A 157 -0.16 8.39 -4.37
C ALA A 157 0.32 7.55 -3.18
N TYR A 158 1.19 8.14 -2.35
CA TYR A 158 1.91 7.41 -1.29
C TYR A 158 0.99 6.91 -0.17
N HIS A 159 -0.11 7.60 0.10
CA HIS A 159 -1.09 7.17 1.09
C HIS A 159 -1.79 5.88 0.64
N GLU A 160 -2.28 5.85 -0.60
CA GLU A 160 -2.94 4.70 -1.21
C GLU A 160 -1.96 3.53 -1.36
N SER A 161 -0.72 3.81 -1.74
CA SER A 161 0.34 2.82 -1.81
C SER A 161 0.61 2.17 -0.45
N MET A 162 0.74 2.98 0.62
CA MET A 162 0.93 2.47 1.97
C MET A 162 -0.28 1.65 2.47
N LYS A 163 -1.51 2.07 2.15
CA LYS A 163 -2.73 1.31 2.44
C LYS A 163 -2.71 -0.05 1.74
N ALA A 164 -2.35 -0.08 0.46
CA ALA A 164 -2.23 -1.31 -0.31
C ALA A 164 -1.13 -2.24 0.24
N LEU A 165 0.04 -1.71 0.63
CA LEU A 165 1.11 -2.51 1.24
C LEU A 165 0.70 -3.15 2.56
N ARG A 166 -0.07 -2.44 3.38
CA ARG A 166 -0.62 -3.02 4.62
C ARG A 166 -1.57 -4.18 4.33
N GLN A 167 -2.40 -4.06 3.29
CA GLN A 167 -3.28 -5.14 2.86
C GLN A 167 -2.48 -6.32 2.31
N ALA A 168 -1.48 -6.08 1.44
CA ALA A 168 -0.59 -7.11 0.95
C ALA A 168 0.08 -7.86 2.11
N LEU A 169 0.57 -7.14 3.11
CA LEU A 169 1.22 -7.71 4.28
C LEU A 169 0.28 -8.64 5.08
N VAL A 170 -0.99 -8.23 5.27
CA VAL A 170 -1.99 -9.06 5.96
C VAL A 170 -2.18 -10.40 5.23
N TYR A 171 -2.32 -10.38 3.91
CA TYR A 171 -2.51 -11.59 3.11
C TYR A 171 -1.23 -12.45 3.06
N ASN A 172 -0.06 -11.83 2.88
CA ASN A 172 1.21 -12.54 2.83
C ASN A 172 1.53 -13.24 4.17
N ILE A 173 1.21 -12.60 5.31
CA ILE A 173 1.35 -13.23 6.64
C ILE A 173 0.42 -14.43 6.78
N LYS A 174 -0.84 -14.33 6.34
CA LYS A 174 -1.79 -15.46 6.39
C LYS A 174 -1.33 -16.68 5.57
N CYS A 175 -0.55 -16.45 4.51
CA CYS A 175 -0.08 -17.50 3.60
C CYS A 175 1.36 -17.94 3.88
N ASP A 176 2.01 -17.42 4.91
CA ASP A 176 3.44 -17.62 5.18
C ASP A 176 4.33 -17.27 3.97
N ASP A 177 3.89 -16.31 3.14
CA ASP A 177 4.69 -15.80 2.01
C ASP A 177 5.76 -14.82 2.51
N TYR A 178 6.84 -15.37 3.04
CA TYR A 178 7.95 -14.59 3.59
C TYR A 178 8.61 -13.68 2.55
N LEU A 179 8.61 -14.08 1.28
CA LEU A 179 9.13 -13.24 0.20
C LEU A 179 8.22 -12.03 -0.05
N GLY A 180 6.90 -12.26 -0.11
CA GLY A 180 5.90 -11.20 -0.23
C GLY A 180 5.90 -10.23 0.96
N ILE A 181 6.10 -10.76 2.19
CA ILE A 181 6.28 -9.95 3.41
C ILE A 181 7.49 -9.03 3.26
N ALA A 182 8.64 -9.59 2.87
CA ALA A 182 9.88 -8.84 2.75
C ALA A 182 9.81 -7.78 1.62
N TYR A 183 9.19 -8.10 0.49
CA TYR A 183 8.93 -7.11 -0.55
C TYR A 183 7.99 -6.00 -0.11
N SER A 184 6.95 -6.32 0.67
CA SER A 184 6.07 -5.31 1.24
C SER A 184 6.84 -4.35 2.16
N TRP A 185 7.74 -4.86 3.00
CA TRP A 185 8.61 -4.02 3.84
C TRP A 185 9.59 -3.18 3.01
N ARG A 186 10.22 -3.74 1.97
CA ARG A 186 11.08 -2.98 1.06
C ARG A 186 10.32 -1.80 0.43
N ASP A 187 9.11 -2.04 -0.05
CA ASP A 187 8.32 -1.01 -0.70
C ASP A 187 7.81 0.05 0.29
N MET A 188 7.51 -0.34 1.54
CA MET A 188 7.28 0.62 2.63
C MET A 188 8.52 1.49 2.89
N ALA A 189 9.72 0.88 2.89
CA ALA A 189 10.98 1.63 3.04
C ALA A 189 11.14 2.68 1.95
N ARG A 190 10.89 2.32 0.69
CA ARG A 190 10.93 3.26 -0.46
C ARG A 190 9.96 4.42 -0.30
N ILE A 191 8.76 4.19 0.26
CA ILE A 191 7.79 5.25 0.50
C ILE A 191 8.25 6.17 1.62
N PHE A 192 8.74 5.61 2.74
CA PHE A 192 9.26 6.42 3.84
C PHE A 192 10.46 7.27 3.42
N ASP A 193 11.36 6.73 2.59
CA ASP A 193 12.46 7.50 2.00
C ASP A 193 11.93 8.69 1.19
N ARG A 194 10.96 8.47 0.30
CA ARG A 194 10.33 9.53 -0.51
C ARG A 194 9.54 10.55 0.30
N GLN A 195 9.12 10.21 1.51
CA GLN A 195 8.41 11.07 2.45
C GLN A 195 9.36 11.74 3.47
N TYR A 196 10.67 11.66 3.25
CA TYR A 196 11.69 12.23 4.14
C TYR A 196 11.63 11.69 5.57
N SER A 197 11.36 10.39 5.73
CA SER A 197 11.36 9.67 7.00
C SER A 197 12.48 8.60 7.03
N PRO A 198 13.76 9.02 7.10
CA PRO A 198 14.88 8.12 6.91
C PRO A 198 15.00 7.04 7.99
N ASP A 199 14.64 7.33 9.24
CA ASP A 199 14.68 6.34 10.32
C ASP A 199 13.68 5.20 10.08
N SER A 200 12.48 5.53 9.62
CA SER A 200 11.48 4.53 9.26
C SER A 200 11.92 3.71 8.04
N ALA A 201 12.46 4.36 7.01
CA ALA A 201 12.98 3.69 5.83
C ALA A 201 14.08 2.69 6.19
N GLU A 202 15.03 3.09 7.04
CA GLU A 202 16.11 2.25 7.55
C GLU A 202 15.58 0.97 8.22
N VAL A 203 14.62 1.12 9.13
CA VAL A 203 14.02 -0.01 9.85
C VAL A 203 13.39 -1.00 8.88
N TYR A 204 12.66 -0.52 7.87
CA TYR A 204 11.97 -1.40 6.94
C TYR A 204 12.92 -2.03 5.91
N TYR A 205 13.98 -1.35 5.45
CA TYR A 205 15.03 -1.98 4.64
C TYR A 205 15.73 -3.09 5.41
N SER A 206 16.10 -2.84 6.69
CA SER A 206 16.73 -3.84 7.55
C SER A 206 15.84 -5.06 7.76
N LYS A 207 14.55 -4.85 8.07
CA LYS A 207 13.58 -5.96 8.22
C LYS A 207 13.48 -6.80 6.94
N ALA A 208 13.35 -6.15 5.78
CA ALA A 208 13.24 -6.86 4.50
C ALA A 208 14.49 -7.69 4.19
N TYR A 209 15.67 -7.09 4.34
CA TYR A 209 16.94 -7.76 4.09
C TYR A 209 17.16 -8.95 5.04
N ASN A 210 16.95 -8.75 6.34
CA ASN A 210 17.18 -9.79 7.34
C ASN A 210 16.23 -10.97 7.16
N LEU A 211 14.94 -10.73 6.90
CA LEU A 211 13.98 -11.80 6.62
C LEU A 211 14.37 -12.60 5.38
N MET A 212 14.78 -11.94 4.31
CA MET A 212 15.22 -12.63 3.08
C MET A 212 16.48 -13.47 3.32
N LYS A 213 17.42 -12.96 4.11
CA LYS A 213 18.64 -13.71 4.51
C LYS A 213 18.29 -14.92 5.36
N GLU A 214 17.46 -14.76 6.38
CA GLU A 214 17.00 -15.82 7.29
C GLU A 214 16.30 -16.95 6.53
N LYS A 215 15.45 -16.60 5.56
CA LYS A 215 14.70 -17.58 4.76
C LYS A 215 15.45 -18.09 3.53
N GLY A 216 16.71 -17.73 3.35
CA GLY A 216 17.55 -18.23 2.25
C GLY A 216 17.27 -17.60 0.88
N PHE A 217 16.52 -16.50 0.80
CA PHE A 217 16.26 -15.77 -0.45
C PHE A 217 17.46 -14.91 -0.85
N THR A 218 18.58 -15.55 -1.16
CA THR A 218 19.87 -14.88 -1.39
C THR A 218 19.80 -13.83 -2.49
N ARG A 219 19.29 -14.20 -3.67
CA ARG A 219 19.23 -13.26 -4.82
C ARG A 219 18.33 -12.04 -4.56
N PRO A 220 17.10 -12.18 -4.02
CA PRO A 220 16.27 -11.06 -3.59
C PRO A 220 16.90 -10.20 -2.49
N ALA A 221 17.59 -10.81 -1.51
CA ALA A 221 18.25 -10.08 -0.42
C ALA A 221 19.30 -9.10 -0.96
N TYR A 222 20.13 -9.52 -1.92
CA TYR A 222 21.08 -8.61 -2.58
C TYR A 222 20.41 -7.51 -3.41
N GLY A 223 19.19 -7.75 -3.91
CA GLY A 223 18.37 -6.69 -4.51
C GLY A 223 18.00 -5.61 -3.50
N VAL A 224 17.49 -6.01 -2.34
CA VAL A 224 17.17 -5.09 -1.24
C VAL A 224 18.43 -4.38 -0.72
N LEU A 225 19.54 -5.10 -0.56
CA LEU A 225 20.81 -4.52 -0.11
C LEU A 225 21.32 -3.44 -1.08
N SER A 226 21.13 -3.64 -2.39
CA SER A 226 21.48 -2.64 -3.41
C SER A 226 20.67 -1.35 -3.27
N GLU A 227 19.37 -1.46 -3.00
CA GLU A 227 18.50 -0.31 -2.77
C GLU A 227 18.81 0.38 -1.43
N TRP A 228 19.07 -0.41 -0.42
CA TRP A 228 19.46 0.10 0.89
C TRP A 228 20.80 0.84 0.85
N ALA A 229 21.75 0.36 0.03
CA ALA A 229 23.01 1.07 -0.24
C ALA A 229 22.76 2.45 -0.88
N ASP A 230 21.89 2.53 -1.90
CA ASP A 230 21.58 3.82 -2.54
C ASP A 230 20.85 4.78 -1.57
N PHE A 231 19.96 4.26 -0.75
CA PHE A 231 19.33 5.00 0.35
C PHE A 231 20.36 5.53 1.36
N LYS A 232 21.34 4.71 1.76
CA LYS A 232 22.44 5.14 2.65
C LYS A 232 23.24 6.29 2.06
N TYR A 233 23.57 6.19 0.77
CA TYR A 233 24.25 7.25 0.05
C TYR A 233 23.42 8.55 0.06
N GLY A 234 22.14 8.47 -0.27
CA GLY A 234 21.21 9.62 -0.29
C GLY A 234 21.09 10.32 1.08
N ASN A 235 21.36 9.60 2.17
CA ASN A 235 21.35 10.12 3.54
C ASN A 235 22.75 10.45 4.10
N GLY A 236 23.75 10.62 3.23
CA GLY A 236 25.11 11.06 3.60
C GLY A 236 25.98 9.96 4.25
N ARG A 237 25.52 8.72 4.32
CA ARG A 237 26.27 7.61 4.91
C ARG A 237 27.10 6.88 3.84
N THR A 238 27.99 7.64 3.19
CA THR A 238 28.70 7.22 1.97
C THR A 238 29.54 5.96 2.16
N GLU A 239 30.29 5.83 3.27
CA GLU A 239 31.12 4.63 3.49
C GLU A 239 30.28 3.38 3.63
N GLN A 240 29.19 3.42 4.44
CA GLN A 240 28.27 2.29 4.57
C GLN A 240 27.63 1.92 3.22
N ALA A 241 27.26 2.92 2.43
CA ALA A 241 26.72 2.71 1.09
C ALA A 241 27.71 2.00 0.16
N LYS A 242 29.00 2.38 0.20
CA LYS A 242 30.06 1.75 -0.58
C LYS A 242 30.25 0.30 -0.16
N ASP A 243 30.35 0.01 1.13
CA ASP A 243 30.52 -1.36 1.65
C ASP A 243 29.38 -2.27 1.21
N MET A 244 28.14 -1.81 1.35
CA MET A 244 26.95 -2.55 0.89
C MET A 244 26.96 -2.75 -0.62
N ALA A 245 27.30 -1.74 -1.41
CA ALA A 245 27.33 -1.82 -2.86
C ALA A 245 28.44 -2.78 -3.34
N TYR A 246 29.60 -2.79 -2.71
CA TYR A 246 30.64 -3.75 -2.96
C TYR A 246 30.23 -5.19 -2.63
N GLU A 247 29.59 -5.39 -1.48
CA GLU A 247 29.07 -6.70 -1.10
C GLU A 247 28.09 -7.23 -2.15
N VAL A 248 27.18 -6.38 -2.65
CA VAL A 248 26.29 -6.78 -3.75
C VAL A 248 27.09 -7.18 -5.01
N LEU A 249 28.03 -6.33 -5.45
CA LEU A 249 28.78 -6.56 -6.70
C LEU A 249 29.74 -7.75 -6.64
N LYS A 250 30.11 -8.19 -5.45
CA LYS A 250 30.88 -9.43 -5.22
C LYS A 250 30.05 -10.67 -5.53
N HIS A 251 28.75 -10.63 -5.29
CA HIS A 251 27.87 -11.79 -5.42
C HIS A 251 27.03 -11.78 -6.70
N ARG A 252 26.69 -10.58 -7.21
CA ARG A 252 25.90 -10.45 -8.43
C ARG A 252 26.10 -9.09 -9.09
N PHE A 253 25.85 -9.03 -10.39
CA PHE A 253 25.76 -7.76 -11.09
C PHE A 253 24.55 -6.94 -10.60
N SER A 254 24.76 -5.65 -10.34
CA SER A 254 23.71 -4.67 -10.01
C SER A 254 24.09 -3.30 -10.58
N SER A 255 23.33 -2.81 -11.54
CA SER A 255 23.52 -1.47 -12.10
C SER A 255 23.31 -0.38 -11.04
N LEU A 256 22.36 -0.58 -10.10
CA LEU A 256 22.13 0.36 -8.99
C LEU A 256 23.33 0.42 -8.05
N SER A 257 23.89 -0.72 -7.62
CA SER A 257 25.09 -0.71 -6.77
C SER A 257 26.30 -0.10 -7.46
N ALA A 258 26.46 -0.34 -8.77
CA ALA A 258 27.48 0.35 -9.55
C ALA A 258 27.26 1.87 -9.56
N LEU A 259 26.02 2.35 -9.71
CA LEU A 259 25.72 3.78 -9.63
C LEU A 259 25.96 4.36 -8.24
N THR A 260 25.63 3.64 -7.17
CA THR A 260 25.91 4.08 -5.80
C THR A 260 27.40 4.29 -5.60
N LEU A 261 28.25 3.38 -6.11
CA LEU A 261 29.71 3.56 -6.11
C LEU A 261 30.15 4.72 -7.01
N ALA A 262 29.56 4.87 -8.20
CA ALA A 262 29.88 5.98 -9.10
C ALA A 262 29.61 7.35 -8.43
N LYS A 263 28.42 7.49 -7.82
CA LYS A 263 28.03 8.69 -7.05
C LYS A 263 29.00 8.95 -5.87
N SER A 264 29.36 7.90 -5.15
CA SER A 264 30.26 7.97 -4.00
C SER A 264 31.65 8.44 -4.43
N TYR A 265 32.20 7.88 -5.51
CA TYR A 265 33.50 8.29 -6.04
C TYR A 265 33.48 9.69 -6.67
N GLN A 266 32.37 10.10 -7.27
CA GLN A 266 32.20 11.47 -7.75
C GLN A 266 32.25 12.47 -6.58
N ALA A 267 31.55 12.15 -5.48
CA ALA A 267 31.56 12.98 -4.26
C ALA A 267 32.95 13.03 -3.61
N GLU A 268 33.77 11.99 -3.74
CA GLU A 268 35.18 11.94 -3.29
C GLU A 268 36.13 12.61 -4.26
N ASN A 269 35.65 13.22 -5.34
CA ASN A 269 36.46 13.83 -6.40
C ASN A 269 37.44 12.84 -7.07
N ARG A 270 36.98 11.61 -7.30
CA ARG A 270 37.71 10.51 -7.95
C ARG A 270 37.06 10.14 -9.30
N PRO A 271 37.25 10.99 -10.33
CA PRO A 271 36.50 10.88 -11.59
C PRO A 271 36.75 9.58 -12.35
N ASP A 272 37.96 9.04 -12.33
CA ASP A 272 38.30 7.81 -13.05
C ASP A 272 37.54 6.60 -12.48
N SER A 273 37.46 6.50 -11.15
CA SER A 273 36.68 5.46 -10.46
C SER A 273 35.19 5.66 -10.74
N ALA A 274 34.69 6.88 -10.66
CA ALA A 274 33.28 7.19 -10.95
C ALA A 274 32.91 6.82 -12.39
N GLU A 275 33.76 7.17 -13.37
CA GLU A 275 33.57 6.80 -14.78
C GLU A 275 33.53 5.28 -14.98
N ALA A 276 34.44 4.54 -14.38
CA ALA A 276 34.48 3.08 -14.47
C ALA A 276 33.19 2.44 -13.96
N TYR A 277 32.67 2.91 -12.82
CA TYR A 277 31.42 2.39 -12.27
C TYR A 277 30.17 2.87 -13.05
N CYS A 278 30.17 4.06 -13.64
CA CYS A 278 29.13 4.47 -14.58
C CYS A 278 29.08 3.54 -15.82
N ARG A 279 30.23 3.24 -16.42
CA ARG A 279 30.32 2.31 -17.54
C ARG A 279 29.82 0.90 -17.15
N LYS A 280 30.13 0.44 -15.93
CA LYS A 280 29.60 -0.80 -15.39
C LYS A 280 28.07 -0.74 -15.23
N ALA A 281 27.52 0.36 -14.74
CA ALA A 281 26.09 0.53 -14.58
C ALA A 281 25.32 0.50 -15.90
N LEU A 282 25.91 1.04 -16.97
CA LEU A 282 25.34 1.03 -18.34
C LEU A 282 25.24 -0.37 -18.97
N GLN A 283 25.84 -1.39 -18.38
CA GLN A 283 25.66 -2.78 -18.81
C GLN A 283 24.29 -3.37 -18.41
N GLY A 284 23.58 -2.71 -17.47
CA GLY A 284 22.22 -3.08 -17.10
C GLY A 284 21.20 -2.61 -18.14
N THR A 285 19.94 -2.98 -17.92
CA THR A 285 18.82 -2.64 -18.82
C THR A 285 17.93 -1.51 -18.31
N ASP A 286 18.13 -1.06 -17.08
CA ASP A 286 17.30 -0.04 -16.44
C ASP A 286 17.60 1.36 -16.98
N ILE A 287 16.64 1.93 -17.69
CA ILE A 287 16.78 3.25 -18.32
C ILE A 287 16.94 4.41 -17.32
N TYR A 288 16.40 4.29 -16.10
CA TYR A 288 16.60 5.30 -15.04
C TYR A 288 18.05 5.29 -14.56
N HIS A 289 18.66 4.10 -14.50
CA HIS A 289 20.08 3.96 -14.20
C HIS A 289 20.94 4.51 -15.33
N HIS A 290 20.57 4.28 -16.60
CA HIS A 290 21.27 4.87 -17.75
C HIS A 290 21.24 6.39 -17.70
N ARG A 291 20.08 7.00 -17.44
CA ARG A 291 19.98 8.46 -17.30
C ARG A 291 20.95 8.98 -16.25
N THR A 292 20.98 8.37 -15.07
CA THR A 292 21.84 8.76 -13.97
C THR A 292 23.32 8.62 -14.35
N ALA A 293 23.70 7.49 -14.95
CA ALA A 293 25.08 7.25 -15.40
C ALA A 293 25.53 8.28 -16.44
N TYR A 294 24.70 8.56 -17.46
CA TYR A 294 25.04 9.58 -18.47
C TYR A 294 25.11 10.98 -17.87
N GLY A 295 24.31 11.30 -16.86
CA GLY A 295 24.40 12.55 -16.11
C GLY A 295 25.77 12.71 -15.44
N ILE A 296 26.21 11.70 -14.71
CA ILE A 296 27.53 11.69 -14.04
C ILE A 296 28.67 11.75 -15.06
N LEU A 297 28.62 10.93 -16.13
CA LEU A 297 29.64 10.93 -17.18
C LEU A 297 29.77 12.28 -17.88
N LYS A 298 28.66 12.96 -18.13
CA LYS A 298 28.65 14.32 -18.70
C LYS A 298 29.37 15.30 -17.77
N GLU A 299 29.08 15.27 -16.48
CA GLU A 299 29.72 16.16 -15.49
C GLU A 299 31.21 15.88 -15.37
N ILE A 300 31.64 14.62 -15.34
CA ILE A 300 33.05 14.22 -15.35
C ILE A 300 33.77 14.75 -16.61
N ALA A 301 33.17 14.55 -17.79
CA ALA A 301 33.74 15.00 -19.05
C ALA A 301 33.90 16.54 -19.09
N LEU A 302 32.89 17.28 -18.57
CA LEU A 302 32.95 18.74 -18.46
C LEU A 302 34.10 19.20 -17.52
N SER A 303 34.23 18.57 -16.35
CA SER A 303 35.26 18.90 -15.38
C SER A 303 36.69 18.59 -15.91
N GLN A 304 36.82 17.63 -16.79
CA GLN A 304 38.07 17.25 -17.45
C GLN A 304 38.33 18.01 -18.76
N GLY A 305 37.45 18.94 -19.17
CA GLY A 305 37.58 19.70 -20.41
C GLY A 305 37.33 18.88 -21.71
N LYS A 306 36.80 17.65 -21.61
CA LYS A 306 36.52 16.75 -22.74
C LYS A 306 35.19 17.12 -23.40
N GLN A 307 35.17 18.18 -24.20
CA GLN A 307 33.94 18.75 -24.76
C GLN A 307 33.16 17.75 -25.65
N GLU A 308 33.84 16.98 -26.48
CA GLU A 308 33.18 16.00 -27.39
C GLU A 308 32.47 14.91 -26.59
N ASP A 309 33.12 14.38 -25.57
CA ASP A 309 32.53 13.37 -24.68
C ASP A 309 31.33 13.95 -23.90
N ALA A 310 31.47 15.16 -23.39
CA ALA A 310 30.40 15.86 -22.69
C ALA A 310 29.17 16.06 -23.59
N HIS A 311 29.36 16.46 -24.85
CA HIS A 311 28.28 16.57 -25.82
C HIS A 311 27.65 15.22 -26.16
N ARG A 312 28.44 14.17 -26.32
CA ARG A 312 27.94 12.82 -26.54
C ARG A 312 27.08 12.32 -25.37
N TYR A 313 27.57 12.45 -24.14
CA TYR A 313 26.81 12.04 -22.95
C TYR A 313 25.57 12.89 -22.71
N ALA A 314 25.63 14.19 -23.00
CA ALA A 314 24.45 15.06 -22.95
C ALA A 314 23.35 14.65 -23.93
N ARG A 315 23.73 14.16 -25.11
CA ARG A 315 22.77 13.62 -26.10
C ARG A 315 22.13 12.35 -25.55
N CYS A 316 22.90 11.37 -25.13
CA CYS A 316 22.40 10.13 -24.54
C CYS A 316 21.50 10.40 -23.33
N TYR A 317 21.89 11.34 -22.46
CA TYR A 317 21.07 11.75 -21.33
C TYR A 317 19.70 12.28 -21.74
N ARG A 318 19.65 13.14 -22.79
CA ARG A 318 18.38 13.69 -23.31
C ARG A 318 17.51 12.62 -23.92
N GLU A 319 18.07 11.76 -24.78
CA GLU A 319 17.34 10.66 -25.43
C GLU A 319 16.67 9.73 -24.41
N VAL A 320 17.41 9.35 -23.38
CA VAL A 320 16.88 8.53 -22.27
C VAL A 320 15.85 9.30 -21.44
N SER A 321 16.09 10.57 -21.15
CA SER A 321 15.14 11.43 -20.40
C SER A 321 13.82 11.62 -21.16
N ASP A 322 13.88 11.82 -22.47
CA ASP A 322 12.71 11.94 -23.34
C ASP A 322 11.93 10.61 -23.40
N SER A 323 12.64 9.49 -23.43
CA SER A 323 12.02 8.16 -23.36
C SER A 323 11.29 7.97 -22.03
N ILE A 324 11.93 8.28 -20.89
CA ILE A 324 11.31 8.23 -19.57
C ILE A 324 10.10 9.17 -19.52
N SER A 325 10.21 10.39 -20.04
CA SER A 325 9.11 11.36 -20.05
C SER A 325 7.92 10.87 -20.86
N ARG A 326 8.14 10.20 -21.98
CA ARG A 326 7.06 9.57 -22.75
C ARG A 326 6.37 8.45 -21.97
N MET A 327 7.14 7.62 -21.24
CA MET A 327 6.61 6.53 -20.43
C MET A 327 5.85 7.02 -19.19
N THR A 328 6.28 8.15 -18.61
CA THR A 328 5.70 8.72 -17.38
C THR A 328 4.69 9.83 -17.64
N ARG A 329 4.38 10.16 -18.90
CA ARG A 329 3.39 11.17 -19.27
C ARG A 329 2.00 10.68 -18.88
N THR A 330 1.73 10.79 -17.62
CA THR A 330 0.45 10.46 -17.04
C THR A 330 -0.47 11.67 -17.07
N GLU A 331 -1.50 11.55 -17.89
CA GLU A 331 -2.71 12.30 -17.64
C GLU A 331 -3.25 11.91 -16.26
N ALA A 332 -2.96 12.78 -15.29
CA ALA A 332 -3.76 12.97 -14.12
C ALA A 332 -3.75 11.89 -13.00
N THR A 333 -2.82 12.05 -12.10
CA THR A 333 -2.91 11.59 -10.70
C THR A 333 -4.26 11.95 -10.04
N VAL A 334 -4.86 13.08 -10.44
CA VAL A 334 -6.18 13.55 -9.96
C VAL A 334 -7.33 12.64 -10.41
N ARG A 335 -7.30 12.11 -11.63
CA ARG A 335 -8.34 11.19 -12.14
C ARG A 335 -8.33 9.83 -11.45
N ILE A 336 -7.15 9.32 -11.10
CA ILE A 336 -6.98 8.00 -10.48
C ILE A 336 -7.55 7.99 -9.07
N ASN A 337 -7.26 9.02 -8.28
CA ASN A 337 -7.77 9.13 -6.92
C ASN A 337 -9.31 9.23 -6.91
N HIS A 338 -9.88 10.01 -7.81
CA HIS A 338 -11.33 10.16 -7.90
C HIS A 338 -12.04 8.88 -8.42
N GLU A 339 -11.41 8.13 -9.32
CA GLU A 339 -11.94 6.85 -9.80
C GLU A 339 -11.78 5.73 -8.78
N ALA A 340 -10.69 5.70 -7.99
CA ALA A 340 -10.50 4.75 -6.90
C ALA A 340 -11.49 5.00 -5.76
N GLU A 341 -11.72 6.26 -5.36
CA GLU A 341 -12.76 6.63 -4.38
C GLU A 341 -14.16 6.27 -4.88
N LYS A 342 -14.44 6.49 -6.17
CA LYS A 342 -15.72 6.13 -6.78
C LYS A 342 -15.95 4.62 -6.80
N LEU A 343 -14.91 3.82 -7.06
CA LEU A 343 -14.98 2.36 -7.02
C LEU A 343 -15.15 1.84 -5.58
N ASP A 344 -14.46 2.41 -4.62
CA ASP A 344 -14.62 2.08 -3.19
C ASP A 344 -16.05 2.43 -2.73
N LEU A 345 -16.56 3.60 -3.12
CA LEU A 345 -17.94 4.01 -2.86
C LEU A 345 -18.95 3.05 -3.53
N LEU A 346 -18.71 2.64 -4.78
CA LEU A 346 -19.56 1.69 -5.50
C LEU A 346 -19.53 0.29 -4.87
N SER A 347 -18.37 -0.15 -4.36
CA SER A 347 -18.25 -1.42 -3.64
C SER A 347 -19.02 -1.38 -2.30
N HIS A 348 -18.92 -0.27 -1.56
CA HIS A 348 -19.72 -0.02 -0.36
C HIS A 348 -21.22 0.04 -0.67
N MET A 349 -21.62 0.70 -1.75
CA MET A 349 -23.02 0.74 -2.20
C MET A 349 -23.56 -0.65 -2.57
N LYS A 350 -22.75 -1.49 -3.25
CA LYS A 350 -23.13 -2.89 -3.53
C LYS A 350 -23.30 -3.69 -2.24
N ARG A 351 -22.36 -3.59 -1.28
CA ARG A 351 -22.49 -4.26 0.04
C ARG A 351 -23.72 -3.79 0.80
N LEU A 352 -23.98 -2.49 0.85
CA LEU A 352 -25.19 -1.91 1.45
C LEU A 352 -26.45 -2.42 0.77
N ARG A 353 -26.44 -2.53 -0.56
CA ARG A 353 -27.58 -3.09 -1.32
C ARG A 353 -27.84 -4.56 -0.96
N HIS A 354 -26.79 -5.38 -0.83
CA HIS A 354 -26.94 -6.77 -0.40
C HIS A 354 -27.46 -6.87 1.04
N ILE A 355 -26.96 -6.04 1.95
CA ILE A 355 -27.46 -5.96 3.34
C ILE A 355 -28.93 -5.51 3.37
N LEU A 356 -29.31 -4.51 2.56
CA LEU A 356 -30.70 -4.06 2.43
C LEU A 356 -31.62 -5.14 1.86
N VAL A 357 -31.17 -5.88 0.84
CA VAL A 357 -31.96 -7.00 0.27
C VAL A 357 -32.13 -8.10 1.31
N LEU A 358 -31.09 -8.46 2.04
CA LEU A 358 -31.14 -9.43 3.14
C LEU A 358 -32.08 -8.97 4.26
N ALA A 359 -31.99 -7.69 4.66
CA ALA A 359 -32.88 -7.09 5.65
C ALA A 359 -34.34 -7.07 5.17
N LEU A 360 -34.58 -6.79 3.89
CA LEU A 360 -35.91 -6.85 3.29
C LEU A 360 -36.49 -8.27 3.28
N ILE A 361 -35.68 -9.27 2.96
CA ILE A 361 -36.09 -10.70 3.01
C ILE A 361 -36.44 -11.09 4.44
N ILE A 362 -35.63 -10.69 5.44
CA ILE A 362 -35.89 -10.95 6.85
C ILE A 362 -37.17 -10.23 7.30
N LEU A 363 -37.39 -8.98 6.86
CA LEU A 363 -38.59 -8.19 7.16
C LEU A 363 -39.85 -8.85 6.56
N VAL A 364 -39.79 -9.30 5.31
CA VAL A 364 -40.90 -10.00 4.64
C VAL A 364 -41.19 -11.35 5.31
N ALA A 365 -40.13 -12.10 5.66
CA ALA A 365 -40.27 -13.35 6.41
C ALA A 365 -40.87 -13.11 7.80
N GLY A 366 -40.42 -12.04 8.48
CA GLY A 366 -40.97 -11.58 9.78
C GLY A 366 -42.47 -11.17 9.69
N MET A 367 -42.83 -10.43 8.63
CA MET A 367 -44.25 -10.05 8.39
C MET A 367 -45.13 -11.26 8.11
N ILE A 368 -44.64 -12.24 7.34
CA ILE A 368 -45.37 -13.51 7.06
C ILE A 368 -45.52 -14.33 8.35
N TYR A 369 -44.51 -14.34 9.23
CA TYR A 369 -44.56 -15.00 10.52
C TYR A 369 -45.50 -14.28 11.51
N MET A 370 -45.45 -12.92 11.57
CA MET A 370 -46.35 -12.13 12.40
C MET A 370 -47.84 -12.18 11.96
N GLY A 371 -48.06 -12.21 10.64
CA GLY A 371 -49.45 -12.39 10.08
C GLY A 371 -50.12 -13.70 10.45
N ARG A 372 -49.41 -14.62 11.08
CA ARG A 372 -49.96 -15.89 11.58
C ARG A 372 -50.25 -15.91 13.09
N ASN A 373 -49.73 -14.96 13.87
CA ASN A 373 -49.77 -15.03 15.35
C ASN A 373 -50.20 -13.74 16.03
N THR A 374 -50.95 -12.86 15.37
CA THR A 374 -51.13 -11.46 15.74
C THR A 374 -52.11 -11.17 16.87
N HIS A 375 -52.59 -12.08 17.65
CA HIS A 375 -53.57 -11.69 18.69
C HIS A 375 -53.12 -11.87 20.16
N ILE A 376 -52.00 -12.52 20.42
CA ILE A 376 -51.61 -12.83 21.82
C ILE A 376 -50.36 -12.07 22.28
N PHE A 377 -49.53 -11.59 21.38
CA PHE A 377 -48.19 -11.09 21.75
C PHE A 377 -48.11 -9.59 22.06
N HIS A 378 -49.09 -8.77 21.62
CA HIS A 378 -49.02 -7.32 21.72
C HIS A 378 -49.19 -6.73 23.13
N LYS A 379 -49.72 -7.51 24.08
CA LYS A 379 -49.99 -6.95 25.43
C LYS A 379 -48.85 -7.16 26.43
N LYS A 380 -47.93 -8.09 26.18
CA LYS A 380 -46.81 -8.41 27.11
C LYS A 380 -45.49 -7.71 26.80
N GLN A 381 -45.26 -7.27 25.55
CA GLN A 381 -43.96 -6.70 25.15
C GLN A 381 -43.81 -5.19 25.40
N ARG A 382 -44.90 -4.43 25.53
CA ARG A 382 -44.79 -2.96 25.79
C ARG A 382 -44.23 -2.64 27.17
N LEU A 383 -44.49 -3.46 28.16
CA LEU A 383 -44.11 -3.13 29.56
C LEU A 383 -42.66 -3.46 29.89
N ASN A 384 -42.05 -4.45 29.22
CA ASN A 384 -40.67 -4.86 29.53
C ASN A 384 -39.56 -4.11 28.74
N LYS A 385 -39.93 -3.43 27.65
CA LYS A 385 -38.93 -2.73 26.82
C LYS A 385 -38.52 -1.35 27.31
N GLU A 386 -39.44 -0.67 28.02
CA GLU A 386 -39.15 0.66 28.57
C GLU A 386 -38.23 0.61 29.80
N LEU A 387 -38.34 -0.41 30.61
CA LEU A 387 -37.53 -0.55 31.85
C LEU A 387 -36.06 -1.00 31.61
N THR A 388 -35.79 -1.74 30.55
CA THR A 388 -34.41 -2.27 30.30
C THR A 388 -33.53 -1.32 29.49
N LEU A 389 -34.06 -0.37 28.75
CA LEU A 389 -33.29 0.57 27.92
C LEU A 389 -32.73 1.76 28.72
N GLU A 390 -33.39 2.19 29.80
CA GLU A 390 -32.90 3.28 30.64
C GLU A 390 -31.78 2.84 31.60
N GLU A 391 -31.83 1.62 32.18
CA GLU A 391 -30.79 1.13 33.10
C GLU A 391 -29.44 0.85 32.41
N ASN A 392 -29.47 0.26 31.21
CA ASN A 392 -28.20 -0.12 30.52
C ASN A 392 -27.44 1.07 29.90
N SER A 393 -28.13 2.17 29.58
CA SER A 393 -27.46 3.34 29.00
C SER A 393 -26.76 4.21 30.08
N GLN A 394 -27.26 4.22 31.30
CA GLN A 394 -26.65 4.99 32.40
C GLN A 394 -25.41 4.28 32.96
N VAL A 395 -25.41 2.96 33.04
CA VAL A 395 -24.25 2.17 33.56
C VAL A 395 -23.05 2.26 32.61
N THR A 396 -23.25 2.13 31.30
CA THR A 396 -22.16 2.20 30.31
C THR A 396 -21.55 3.60 30.14
N LEU A 397 -22.30 4.65 30.37
CA LEU A 397 -21.78 6.03 30.36
C LEU A 397 -20.93 6.31 31.61
N SER A 398 -21.38 5.85 32.78
CA SER A 398 -20.65 5.97 34.05
C SER A 398 -19.31 5.21 34.02
N GLU A 399 -19.29 3.98 33.54
CA GLU A 399 -18.06 3.17 33.42
C GLU A 399 -17.03 3.78 32.43
N LYS A 400 -17.50 4.36 31.32
CA LYS A 400 -16.62 5.04 30.36
C LYS A 400 -16.02 6.34 30.90
N GLN A 401 -16.80 7.11 31.66
CA GLN A 401 -16.31 8.33 32.31
C GLN A 401 -15.31 8.02 33.42
N GLN A 402 -15.57 7.07 34.27
CA GLN A 402 -14.67 6.65 35.33
C GLN A 402 -13.33 6.10 34.78
N SER A 403 -13.38 5.31 33.73
CA SER A 403 -12.18 4.80 33.03
C SER A 403 -11.35 5.90 32.33
N LEU A 404 -11.97 7.01 31.91
CA LEU A 404 -11.26 8.15 31.34
C LEU A 404 -10.59 8.99 32.44
N GLU A 405 -11.28 9.22 33.54
CA GLU A 405 -10.76 9.98 34.68
C GLU A 405 -9.52 9.29 35.28
N GLU A 406 -9.58 7.98 35.52
CA GLU A 406 -8.44 7.18 35.99
C GLU A 406 -7.22 7.27 35.07
N ARG A 407 -7.43 7.20 33.73
CA ARG A 407 -6.34 7.33 32.75
C ARG A 407 -5.76 8.74 32.70
N LEU A 408 -6.60 9.76 32.90
CA LEU A 408 -6.16 11.15 32.93
C LEU A 408 -5.34 11.46 34.19
N GLU A 409 -5.77 10.96 35.35
CA GLU A 409 -5.00 11.08 36.60
C GLU A 409 -3.64 10.39 36.50
N ALA A 410 -3.60 9.15 35.99
CA ALA A 410 -2.36 8.43 35.78
C ALA A 410 -1.42 9.17 34.82
N PHE A 411 -1.95 9.79 33.78
CA PHE A 411 -1.18 10.60 32.85
C PHE A 411 -0.63 11.87 33.52
N GLN A 412 -1.42 12.59 34.29
CA GLN A 412 -0.97 13.79 35.00
C GLN A 412 0.11 13.51 36.05
N GLN A 413 0.16 12.29 36.59
CA GLN A 413 1.22 11.82 37.50
C GLN A 413 2.45 11.31 36.75
N SER A 414 2.37 11.10 35.43
CA SER A 414 3.48 10.53 34.66
C SER A 414 4.69 11.48 34.60
N ALA A 415 5.89 10.87 34.58
CA ALA A 415 7.15 11.60 34.48
C ALA A 415 7.20 12.53 33.25
N ILE A 416 6.63 12.11 32.12
CA ILE A 416 6.63 12.90 30.88
C ILE A 416 5.71 14.13 30.99
N TYR A 417 4.50 14.00 31.56
CA TYR A 417 3.63 15.15 31.78
C TYR A 417 4.29 16.16 32.71
N LEU A 418 4.83 15.71 33.85
CA LEU A 418 5.52 16.56 34.83
C LEU A 418 6.77 17.20 34.21
N HIS A 419 7.48 16.52 33.31
CA HIS A 419 8.62 17.08 32.58
C HIS A 419 8.17 18.26 31.72
N PHE A 420 7.16 18.10 30.86
CA PHE A 420 6.61 19.21 30.06
C PHE A 420 5.99 20.32 30.89
N CYS A 421 5.53 20.01 32.12
CA CYS A 421 5.10 21.02 33.06
C CYS A 421 6.24 21.78 33.76
N ARG A 422 7.47 21.31 33.78
CA ARG A 422 8.62 21.94 34.46
C ARG A 422 9.56 22.66 33.48
N VAL A 423 9.77 22.11 32.31
CA VAL A 423 10.69 22.67 31.28
C VAL A 423 10.26 24.07 30.87
N THR A 424 11.22 24.97 30.75
CA THR A 424 10.98 26.39 30.45
C THR A 424 11.47 26.81 29.04
N GLN A 425 12.37 26.05 28.43
CA GLN A 425 12.97 26.40 27.12
C GLN A 425 12.98 25.17 26.18
N SER A 426 12.84 25.41 24.90
CA SER A 426 12.80 24.39 23.86
C SER A 426 14.08 23.53 23.78
N ARG A 427 15.25 24.10 24.06
CA ARG A 427 16.54 23.38 24.05
C ARG A 427 16.66 22.26 25.08
N GLU A 428 15.76 22.23 26.05
CA GLU A 428 15.68 21.17 27.08
C GLU A 428 14.83 19.97 26.62
N LEU A 429 14.16 20.08 25.46
CA LEU A 429 13.30 19.06 24.91
C LEU A 429 13.97 18.35 23.74
N SER A 430 14.27 17.07 23.92
CA SER A 430 14.76 16.18 22.84
C SER A 430 13.60 15.63 22.00
N GLU A 431 13.90 15.11 20.83
CA GLU A 431 12.93 14.39 19.98
C GLU A 431 12.30 13.18 20.71
N ASP A 432 13.05 12.56 21.60
CA ASP A 432 12.57 11.46 22.41
C ASP A 432 11.50 11.91 23.40
N HIS A 433 11.64 13.07 24.03
CA HIS A 433 10.62 13.65 24.90
C HIS A 433 9.30 13.90 24.14
N TRP A 434 9.37 14.41 22.90
CA TRP A 434 8.19 14.60 22.07
C TRP A 434 7.50 13.30 21.71
N ARG A 435 8.28 12.29 21.37
CA ARG A 435 7.75 10.93 21.09
C ARG A 435 7.07 10.30 22.30
N GLN A 436 7.67 10.43 23.48
CA GLN A 436 7.10 9.96 24.74
C GLN A 436 5.79 10.67 25.07
N LEU A 437 5.69 12.00 24.84
CA LEU A 437 4.46 12.77 25.04
C LEU A 437 3.32 12.27 24.12
N VAL A 438 3.61 12.09 22.84
CA VAL A 438 2.63 11.58 21.87
C VAL A 438 2.13 10.19 22.26
N ASN A 439 3.04 9.31 22.66
CA ASN A 439 2.70 7.95 23.11
C ASN A 439 1.86 7.98 24.39
N ALA A 440 2.18 8.85 25.34
CA ALA A 440 1.42 9.00 26.56
C ALA A 440 0.01 9.56 26.30
N LEU A 441 -0.10 10.55 25.39
CA LEU A 441 -1.40 11.09 24.94
C LEU A 441 -2.28 10.04 24.26
N ASN A 442 -1.68 9.18 23.42
CA ASN A 442 -2.44 8.10 22.77
C ASN A 442 -3.01 7.06 23.73
N LYS A 443 -2.40 6.89 24.91
CA LYS A 443 -2.96 6.01 25.96
C LYS A 443 -4.22 6.61 26.60
N VAL A 444 -4.26 7.93 26.76
CA VAL A 444 -5.39 8.65 27.36
C VAL A 444 -6.47 8.93 26.32
N TYR A 445 -6.07 9.41 25.16
CA TYR A 445 -6.92 9.78 24.04
C TYR A 445 -6.55 8.99 22.77
N PRO A 446 -6.98 7.73 22.65
CA PRO A 446 -6.51 6.82 21.58
C PRO A 446 -6.82 7.29 20.17
N THR A 447 -7.84 8.14 20.00
CA THR A 447 -8.27 8.65 18.69
C THR A 447 -7.76 10.06 18.38
N PHE A 448 -7.21 10.79 19.35
CA PHE A 448 -6.81 12.19 19.19
C PHE A 448 -5.84 12.43 18.06
N ILE A 449 -4.71 11.70 18.04
CA ILE A 449 -3.67 11.86 17.01
C ILE A 449 -4.18 11.40 15.64
N SER A 450 -4.91 10.31 15.57
CA SER A 450 -5.49 9.81 14.31
C SER A 450 -6.53 10.79 13.74
N LYS A 451 -7.33 11.42 14.57
CA LYS A 451 -8.27 12.47 14.15
C LYS A 451 -7.57 13.74 13.67
N LEU A 452 -6.48 14.16 14.31
CA LEU A 452 -5.69 15.29 13.81
C LEU A 452 -5.21 15.04 12.39
N TYR A 453 -4.67 13.86 12.12
CA TYR A 453 -4.21 13.50 10.77
C TYR A 453 -5.36 13.27 9.78
N SER A 454 -6.52 12.79 10.23
CA SER A 454 -7.70 12.65 9.36
C SER A 454 -8.26 14.01 8.93
N LEU A 455 -8.25 15.01 9.81
CA LEU A 455 -8.72 16.37 9.54
C LEU A 455 -7.70 17.21 8.75
N ASN A 456 -6.40 16.95 8.95
CA ASN A 456 -5.33 17.59 8.20
C ASN A 456 -4.21 16.60 7.88
N PRO A 457 -4.28 15.88 6.73
CA PRO A 457 -3.27 14.90 6.33
C PRO A 457 -1.85 15.47 6.12
N LYS A 458 -1.74 16.81 5.95
CA LYS A 458 -0.47 17.53 5.80
C LYS A 458 -0.04 18.24 7.09
N LEU A 459 -0.43 17.71 8.24
CA LEU A 459 -0.08 18.25 9.54
C LEU A 459 1.46 18.23 9.70
N THR A 460 2.03 19.39 9.93
CA THR A 460 3.48 19.53 10.18
C THR A 460 3.81 19.11 11.61
N GLU A 461 5.07 18.74 11.84
CA GLU A 461 5.52 18.35 13.18
C GLU A 461 5.33 19.48 14.21
N LEU A 462 5.61 20.72 13.82
CA LEU A 462 5.38 21.90 14.67
C LEU A 462 3.89 22.07 15.02
N GLU A 463 2.99 21.85 14.06
CA GLU A 463 1.55 21.90 14.29
C GLU A 463 1.12 20.76 15.23
N LEU A 464 1.66 19.53 15.05
CA LEU A 464 1.39 18.40 15.94
C LEU A 464 1.84 18.67 17.38
N ARG A 465 3.08 19.13 17.58
CA ARG A 465 3.61 19.51 18.90
C ARG A 465 2.72 20.56 19.57
N THR A 466 2.28 21.56 18.81
CA THR A 466 1.35 22.58 19.31
C THR A 466 0.02 21.98 19.75
N CYS A 467 -0.58 21.07 18.98
CA CYS A 467 -1.82 20.38 19.34
C CYS A 467 -1.64 19.55 20.62
N CYS A 468 -0.55 18.80 20.74
CA CYS A 468 -0.27 17.97 21.92
C CYS A 468 -0.16 18.84 23.19
N LEU A 469 0.56 19.97 23.12
CA LEU A 469 0.71 20.89 24.27
C LEU A 469 -0.63 21.54 24.66
N ILE A 470 -1.50 21.83 23.71
CA ILE A 470 -2.84 22.35 23.99
C ILE A 470 -3.71 21.28 24.65
N LYS A 471 -3.68 20.05 24.16
CA LYS A 471 -4.46 18.94 24.68
C LYS A 471 -4.14 18.67 26.15
N ILE A 472 -2.87 18.81 26.56
CA ILE A 472 -2.44 18.68 27.95
C ILE A 472 -2.59 19.97 28.78
N GLY A 473 -3.18 21.02 28.24
CA GLY A 473 -3.54 22.23 28.98
C GLY A 473 -2.44 23.30 29.10
N ILE A 474 -1.30 23.19 28.41
CA ILE A 474 -0.21 24.16 28.48
C ILE A 474 -0.66 25.53 27.94
N SER A 475 -0.33 26.63 28.64
CA SER A 475 -0.67 27.99 28.23
C SER A 475 0.07 28.46 26.98
N THR A 476 -0.50 29.40 26.21
CA THR A 476 0.08 29.89 24.95
C THR A 476 1.50 30.46 25.13
N ASN A 477 1.73 31.23 26.17
CA ASN A 477 3.05 31.80 26.48
C ASN A 477 4.08 30.71 26.75
N ARG A 478 3.66 29.63 27.37
CA ARG A 478 4.54 28.52 27.65
C ARG A 478 4.76 27.64 26.43
N ILE A 479 3.71 27.41 25.63
CA ILE A 479 3.84 26.74 24.32
C ILE A 479 4.90 27.47 23.49
N SER A 480 4.87 28.81 23.40
CA SER A 480 5.82 29.60 22.64
C SER A 480 7.28 29.36 23.05
N ALA A 481 7.52 29.24 24.35
CA ALA A 481 8.87 28.93 24.87
C ALA A 481 9.30 27.49 24.53
N LEU A 482 8.38 26.51 24.61
CA LEU A 482 8.68 25.09 24.37
C LEU A 482 8.91 24.75 22.89
N ILE A 483 8.31 25.49 21.97
CA ILE A 483 8.50 25.30 20.52
C ILE A 483 9.41 26.35 19.88
N ALA A 484 10.06 27.21 20.66
CA ALA A 484 10.95 28.28 20.22
C ALA A 484 10.32 29.28 19.22
N HIS A 485 9.06 29.69 19.48
CA HIS A 485 8.32 30.66 18.65
C HIS A 485 7.72 31.76 19.51
N SER A 486 7.32 32.88 18.90
CA SER A 486 6.63 33.95 19.63
C SER A 486 5.18 33.56 19.98
N PRO A 487 4.58 34.11 21.04
CA PRO A 487 3.18 33.87 21.35
C PRO A 487 2.21 34.22 20.20
N SER A 488 2.53 35.27 19.44
CA SER A 488 1.76 35.66 18.23
C SER A 488 1.88 34.61 17.13
N ALA A 489 3.04 33.99 16.96
CA ALA A 489 3.24 32.89 16.00
C ALA A 489 2.42 31.64 16.42
N VAL A 490 2.39 31.29 17.70
CA VAL A 490 1.56 30.20 18.21
C VAL A 490 0.07 30.45 17.92
N ASN A 491 -0.41 31.67 18.15
CA ASN A 491 -1.79 32.04 17.85
C ASN A 491 -2.10 31.94 16.35
N SER A 492 -1.16 32.37 15.49
CA SER A 492 -1.30 32.24 14.04
C SER A 492 -1.27 30.77 13.58
N ILE A 493 -0.47 29.93 14.21
CA ILE A 493 -0.48 28.46 13.96
C ILE A 493 -1.87 27.90 14.29
N LEU A 494 -2.44 28.24 15.44
CA LEU A 494 -3.71 27.72 15.90
C LEU A 494 -4.88 28.11 15.00
N THR A 495 -5.01 29.38 14.66
CA THR A 495 -6.11 29.87 13.82
C THR A 495 -6.00 29.31 12.39
N ARG A 496 -4.77 29.21 11.84
CA ARG A 496 -4.52 28.59 10.55
C ARG A 496 -4.81 27.09 10.57
N LEU A 497 -4.44 26.41 11.64
CA LEU A 497 -4.69 24.98 11.82
C LEU A 497 -6.20 24.69 11.91
N TYR A 498 -6.94 25.46 12.70
CA TYR A 498 -8.38 25.37 12.77
C TYR A 498 -9.02 25.55 11.38
N HIS A 499 -8.59 26.59 10.65
CA HIS A 499 -9.09 26.80 9.28
C HIS A 499 -8.77 25.63 8.34
N LYS A 500 -7.58 25.05 8.43
CA LYS A 500 -7.22 23.87 7.63
C LYS A 500 -8.07 22.63 7.97
N MET A 501 -8.49 22.49 9.22
CA MET A 501 -9.27 21.34 9.70
C MET A 501 -10.78 21.48 9.48
N THR A 502 -11.32 22.69 9.56
CA THR A 502 -12.77 22.95 9.52
C THR A 502 -13.24 23.71 8.28
N GLY A 503 -12.32 24.39 7.57
CA GLY A 503 -12.65 25.32 6.48
C GLY A 503 -13.07 26.71 6.96
N GLU A 504 -13.26 26.92 8.26
CA GLU A 504 -13.79 28.15 8.85
C GLU A 504 -12.67 29.03 9.44
N LYS A 505 -12.84 30.34 9.37
CA LYS A 505 -11.96 31.31 10.06
C LYS A 505 -12.50 31.56 11.48
N THR A 506 -11.59 31.56 12.45
CA THR A 506 -11.96 31.77 13.85
C THR A 506 -10.90 32.53 14.62
N ASN A 507 -11.23 32.91 15.88
CA ASN A 507 -10.26 33.45 16.82
C ASN A 507 -9.51 32.33 17.57
N MET A 508 -8.44 32.70 18.26
CA MET A 508 -7.56 31.81 19.01
C MET A 508 -8.28 30.99 20.10
N SER A 509 -9.24 31.61 20.79
CA SER A 509 -9.97 30.98 21.88
C SER A 509 -10.79 29.77 21.40
N VAL A 510 -11.55 29.96 20.32
CA VAL A 510 -12.38 28.91 19.71
C VAL A 510 -11.49 27.79 19.12
N ALA A 511 -10.40 28.17 18.43
CA ALA A 511 -9.45 27.17 17.90
C ALA A 511 -8.84 26.30 19.02
N ARG A 512 -8.52 26.91 20.15
CA ARG A 512 -7.97 26.20 21.31
C ARG A 512 -9.00 25.27 21.95
N GLU A 513 -10.22 25.73 22.12
CA GLU A 513 -11.29 24.91 22.69
C GLU A 513 -11.67 23.75 21.79
N PHE A 514 -11.69 23.97 20.48
CA PHE A 514 -11.88 22.90 19.50
C PHE A 514 -10.86 21.77 19.66
N LEU A 515 -9.56 22.13 19.75
CA LEU A 515 -8.50 21.13 19.93
C LEU A 515 -8.56 20.39 21.26
N LYS A 516 -9.00 21.07 22.33
CA LYS A 516 -9.21 20.41 23.63
C LYS A 516 -10.34 19.39 23.61
N ARG A 517 -11.43 19.67 22.89
CA ARG A 517 -12.60 18.79 22.76
C ARG A 517 -12.41 17.69 21.72
N LEU A 518 -11.40 17.77 20.87
CA LEU A 518 -11.12 16.78 19.86
C LEU A 518 -10.73 15.47 20.54
N GLU A 519 -11.60 14.46 20.46
CA GLU A 519 -11.40 13.10 20.97
C GLU A 519 -11.10 12.12 19.85
#